data_d4e6e8266defeed3d193901440c3eb4d
#
_entry.id   d4e6e8266defeed3d193901440c3eb4d
#
_cell.length_a   1.000
_cell.length_b   1.000
_cell.length_c   1.000
_cell.angle_alpha   90.00
_cell.angle_beta   90.00
_cell.angle_gamma   90.00
#
_symmetry.space_group_name_H-M   'P 1'
#
loop_
_entity.id
_entity.type
_entity.pdbx_description
1 polymer ?
#
loop_
_entity_poly.entity_id
_entity_poly.type
_entity_poly.pdbx_seq_one_letter_code
_entity_poly.pdbx_strand_id
1 'polypeptide(L)'
;MDLENARKSAEELWKKLNYHAKKYYEEDNPEITDYEYDMMLRELEGIELAYPELVTEDSPTQRVGGAALNKFTPVTHEVPMESLHDSFSEEELFDFDRKVREVVPKVSYVVEPKFDGLSVSLEYRNGIFVRGSTRGDGSVGEDVTENLRTIKTIPKKLTRAVPFLEVRGEVYMSNESFLKLLERQELNEEKPFKNPRNAAAGSLRQKDSRITAQRELDIYVFNIQQIEGVALNTHKESLDYLTELGFHTPPFYNCYDDMDDVVKEIQRIGEQRGGFSFPVDGAVIKVNAFHDRELIGSTSKFPKWAEAFKYPPEEKETALLDIEINVGRTGVLTPTGLFEPVLLAGTTVSRATLHNEDFIKEKDIRIGDTVVLRKAGEIIPEVVSVKAHKPDSKPYQMPEHCPSCGSKVQREPGEAALRCDNTQCPAQLLRHLIHFVSRDAMDMEGLGPAVLEQLVAHQLVSSPVDLYSLNKEALVDLERMGEKSAENLLNAVEKSKGNDFYRFIYALGIRHIGLRAAKLLTQRFPTIDQIFKGDAGGDRRYRRLWTDYGGKRRLLFFSAGDKDPDRLFSYQGSQSGIL
;
A
#
# COMPACT_ATOMS: atom_id res chain seq x y z
N MET A 1 19.62 -31.24 -18.40
CA MET A 1 20.01 -31.39 -16.97
C MET A 1 19.85 -32.85 -16.63
N ASP A 2 20.70 -33.47 -15.82
CA ASP A 2 20.44 -34.83 -15.32
C ASP A 2 19.48 -34.81 -14.12
N LEU A 3 18.90 -35.95 -13.77
CA LEU A 3 17.87 -36.06 -12.71
C LEU A 3 18.39 -35.60 -11.34
N GLU A 4 19.67 -35.85 -11.00
CA GLU A 4 20.23 -35.46 -9.70
C GLU A 4 20.38 -33.94 -9.59
N ASN A 5 20.81 -33.28 -10.65
CA ASN A 5 20.87 -31.82 -10.73
C ASN A 5 19.48 -31.19 -10.77
N ALA A 6 18.52 -31.81 -11.52
CA ALA A 6 17.12 -31.39 -11.53
C ALA A 6 16.51 -31.41 -10.13
N ARG A 7 16.74 -32.47 -9.37
CA ARG A 7 16.27 -32.61 -7.99
C ARG A 7 16.83 -31.51 -7.08
N LYS A 8 18.14 -31.22 -7.14
CA LYS A 8 18.76 -30.16 -6.33
C LYS A 8 18.17 -28.78 -6.67
N SER A 9 18.03 -28.48 -7.97
CA SER A 9 17.43 -27.21 -8.42
C SER A 9 15.96 -27.09 -7.97
N ALA A 10 15.17 -28.15 -8.07
CA ALA A 10 13.79 -28.17 -7.61
C ALA A 10 13.69 -27.94 -6.09
N GLU A 11 14.54 -28.59 -5.28
CA GLU A 11 14.56 -28.39 -3.82
C GLU A 11 14.97 -26.97 -3.43
N GLU A 12 15.90 -26.33 -4.15
CA GLU A 12 16.29 -24.95 -3.89
C GLU A 12 15.16 -23.97 -4.26
N LEU A 13 14.54 -24.15 -5.42
CA LEU A 13 13.39 -23.34 -5.86
C LEU A 13 12.21 -23.50 -4.90
N TRP A 14 11.91 -24.74 -4.48
CA TRP A 14 10.86 -25.04 -3.52
C TRP A 14 11.06 -24.29 -2.18
N LYS A 15 12.30 -24.25 -1.64
CA LYS A 15 12.63 -23.50 -0.42
C LYS A 15 12.46 -22.00 -0.62
N LYS A 16 12.94 -21.44 -1.74
CA LYS A 16 12.82 -20.00 -2.06
C LYS A 16 11.36 -19.61 -2.22
N LEU A 17 10.60 -20.35 -3.01
CA LEU A 17 9.17 -20.08 -3.25
C LEU A 17 8.35 -20.12 -1.95
N ASN A 18 8.55 -21.12 -1.08
CA ASN A 18 7.87 -21.16 0.22
C ASN A 18 8.27 -19.99 1.13
N TYR A 19 9.54 -19.60 1.14
CA TYR A 19 10.02 -18.45 1.91
C TYR A 19 9.34 -17.16 1.42
N HIS A 20 9.35 -16.92 0.11
CA HIS A 20 8.76 -15.69 -0.45
C HIS A 20 7.23 -15.70 -0.39
N ALA A 21 6.57 -16.86 -0.54
CA ALA A 21 5.13 -16.98 -0.32
C ALA A 21 4.75 -16.60 1.11
N LYS A 22 5.50 -17.04 2.11
CA LYS A 22 5.29 -16.64 3.50
C LYS A 22 5.45 -15.14 3.69
N LYS A 23 6.52 -14.55 3.15
CA LYS A 23 6.76 -13.10 3.19
C LYS A 23 5.62 -12.31 2.56
N TYR A 24 5.08 -12.80 1.46
CA TYR A 24 4.03 -12.17 0.70
C TYR A 24 2.64 -12.31 1.35
N TYR A 25 2.20 -13.55 1.60
CA TYR A 25 0.83 -13.84 2.03
C TYR A 25 0.59 -13.72 3.54
N GLU A 26 1.62 -13.98 4.37
CA GLU A 26 1.47 -14.00 5.83
C GLU A 26 2.05 -12.75 6.50
N GLU A 27 3.18 -12.24 5.99
CA GLU A 27 3.90 -11.12 6.62
C GLU A 27 3.61 -9.75 5.96
N ASP A 28 2.89 -9.71 4.82
CA ASP A 28 2.62 -8.50 4.01
C ASP A 28 3.90 -7.69 3.72
N ASN A 29 5.04 -8.37 3.58
CA ASN A 29 6.36 -7.77 3.43
C ASN A 29 7.19 -8.48 2.36
N PRO A 30 6.78 -8.46 1.07
CA PRO A 30 7.51 -9.12 0.00
C PRO A 30 8.94 -8.56 -0.11
N GLU A 31 9.90 -9.44 -0.41
CA GLU A 31 11.31 -9.09 -0.62
C GLU A 31 11.68 -9.10 -2.11
N ILE A 32 10.85 -9.74 -2.93
CA ILE A 32 10.94 -9.80 -4.39
C ILE A 32 9.64 -9.29 -5.01
N THR A 33 9.67 -9.02 -6.31
CA THR A 33 8.48 -8.65 -7.09
C THR A 33 7.62 -9.88 -7.39
N ASP A 34 6.34 -9.65 -7.69
CA ASP A 34 5.41 -10.71 -8.12
C ASP A 34 5.96 -11.41 -9.37
N TYR A 35 6.51 -10.65 -10.32
CA TYR A 35 7.13 -11.19 -11.52
C TYR A 35 8.32 -12.12 -11.22
N GLU A 36 9.21 -11.73 -10.31
CA GLU A 36 10.35 -12.58 -9.90
C GLU A 36 9.88 -13.88 -9.23
N TYR A 37 8.80 -13.80 -8.43
CA TYR A 37 8.18 -14.98 -7.83
C TYR A 37 7.59 -15.91 -8.88
N ASP A 38 6.82 -15.36 -9.83
CA ASP A 38 6.18 -16.10 -10.91
C ASP A 38 7.20 -16.77 -11.82
N MET A 39 8.32 -16.09 -12.12
CA MET A 39 9.41 -16.68 -12.91
C MET A 39 10.09 -17.86 -12.20
N MET A 40 10.29 -17.79 -10.87
CA MET A 40 10.79 -18.94 -10.10
C MET A 40 9.79 -20.09 -10.06
N LEU A 41 8.50 -19.80 -9.95
CA LEU A 41 7.44 -20.82 -10.01
C LEU A 41 7.42 -21.53 -11.37
N ARG A 42 7.54 -20.76 -12.44
CA ARG A 42 7.62 -21.28 -13.81
C ARG A 42 8.87 -22.14 -14.06
N GLU A 43 10.01 -21.75 -13.49
CA GLU A 43 11.23 -22.56 -13.56
C GLU A 43 11.01 -23.93 -12.88
N LEU A 44 10.36 -23.95 -11.73
CA LEU A 44 10.00 -25.17 -11.02
C LEU A 44 9.01 -26.03 -11.84
N GLU A 45 7.96 -25.42 -12.42
CA GLU A 45 7.02 -26.12 -13.32
C GLU A 45 7.71 -26.77 -14.51
N GLY A 46 8.69 -26.07 -15.11
CA GLY A 46 9.49 -26.62 -16.21
C GLY A 46 10.34 -27.84 -15.80
N ILE A 47 10.90 -27.82 -14.59
CA ILE A 47 11.64 -28.97 -14.03
C ILE A 47 10.69 -30.14 -13.77
N GLU A 48 9.55 -29.90 -13.13
CA GLU A 48 8.54 -30.91 -12.80
C GLU A 48 7.90 -31.53 -14.07
N LEU A 49 7.72 -30.75 -15.13
CA LEU A 49 7.24 -31.24 -16.43
C LEU A 49 8.27 -32.19 -17.08
N ALA A 50 9.57 -31.84 -16.98
CA ALA A 50 10.64 -32.66 -17.54
C ALA A 50 10.93 -33.93 -16.69
N TYR A 51 10.63 -33.88 -15.39
CA TYR A 51 10.88 -34.95 -14.41
C TYR A 51 9.66 -35.13 -13.50
N PRO A 52 8.58 -35.77 -14.00
CA PRO A 52 7.32 -35.94 -13.25
C PRO A 52 7.47 -36.65 -11.89
N GLU A 53 8.52 -37.44 -11.71
CA GLU A 53 8.84 -38.10 -10.45
C GLU A 53 9.31 -37.15 -9.33
N LEU A 54 9.58 -35.87 -9.64
CA LEU A 54 9.92 -34.84 -8.65
C LEU A 54 8.68 -34.09 -8.13
N VAL A 55 7.52 -34.26 -8.75
CA VAL A 55 6.26 -33.63 -8.32
C VAL A 55 5.82 -34.24 -6.99
N THR A 56 5.55 -33.39 -6.00
CA THR A 56 4.98 -33.79 -4.71
C THR A 56 3.66 -33.05 -4.47
N GLU A 57 2.77 -33.60 -3.67
CA GLU A 57 1.47 -33.00 -3.34
C GLU A 57 1.59 -31.63 -2.66
N ASP A 58 2.69 -31.40 -1.96
CA ASP A 58 2.99 -30.14 -1.25
C ASP A 58 3.88 -29.17 -2.06
N SER A 59 4.16 -29.48 -3.32
CA SER A 59 4.88 -28.55 -4.21
C SER A 59 4.13 -27.22 -4.37
N PRO A 60 4.83 -26.07 -4.41
CA PRO A 60 4.24 -24.78 -4.74
C PRO A 60 3.49 -24.76 -6.08
N THR A 61 3.84 -25.65 -7.01
CA THR A 61 3.14 -25.81 -8.30
C THR A 61 1.78 -26.48 -8.16
N GLN A 62 1.54 -27.26 -7.10
CA GLN A 62 0.34 -28.09 -6.90
C GLN A 62 -0.67 -27.47 -5.94
N ARG A 63 -0.33 -26.38 -5.25
CA ARG A 63 -1.19 -25.73 -4.23
C ARG A 63 -1.33 -24.23 -4.44
N VAL A 64 -2.44 -23.68 -3.96
CA VAL A 64 -2.65 -22.23 -3.88
C VAL A 64 -1.81 -21.68 -2.73
N GLY A 65 -1.06 -20.59 -2.97
CA GLY A 65 -0.26 -19.93 -1.93
C GLY A 65 -1.13 -19.20 -0.91
N GLY A 66 -0.69 -19.21 0.35
CA GLY A 66 -1.31 -18.53 1.47
C GLY A 66 -1.95 -19.51 2.46
N ALA A 67 -1.73 -19.26 3.75
CA ALA A 67 -2.42 -19.96 4.84
C ALA A 67 -3.34 -18.99 5.58
N ALA A 68 -4.47 -19.48 6.10
CA ALA A 68 -5.31 -18.70 7.01
C ALA A 68 -4.51 -18.36 8.28
N LEU A 69 -4.36 -17.07 8.58
CA LEU A 69 -3.68 -16.63 9.79
C LEU A 69 -4.62 -16.82 10.99
N ASN A 70 -4.14 -17.30 12.12
CA ASN A 70 -4.93 -17.51 13.35
C ASN A 70 -5.45 -16.18 14.00
N LYS A 71 -5.70 -15.15 13.20
CA LYS A 71 -6.16 -13.83 13.69
C LYS A 71 -7.68 -13.67 13.63
N PHE A 72 -8.34 -14.38 12.72
CA PHE A 72 -9.77 -14.32 12.44
C PHE A 72 -10.39 -15.72 12.47
N THR A 73 -11.70 -15.79 12.54
CA THR A 73 -12.43 -17.06 12.47
C THR A 73 -12.23 -17.68 11.08
N PRO A 74 -11.81 -18.95 10.97
CA PRO A 74 -11.68 -19.61 9.68
C PRO A 74 -13.05 -19.83 9.03
N VAL A 75 -13.11 -19.70 7.71
CA VAL A 75 -14.27 -19.94 6.87
C VAL A 75 -13.91 -20.94 5.78
N THR A 76 -14.58 -22.10 5.76
CA THR A 76 -14.44 -23.07 4.68
C THR A 76 -15.29 -22.64 3.49
N HIS A 77 -14.70 -22.55 2.31
CA HIS A 77 -15.40 -22.24 1.06
C HIS A 77 -16.17 -23.46 0.56
N GLU A 78 -17.45 -23.30 0.26
CA GLU A 78 -18.25 -24.38 -0.38
C GLU A 78 -17.80 -24.61 -1.82
N VAL A 79 -17.48 -23.54 -2.54
CA VAL A 79 -16.83 -23.59 -3.85
C VAL A 79 -15.39 -23.14 -3.72
N PRO A 80 -14.39 -23.97 -4.04
CA PRO A 80 -12.98 -23.59 -3.94
C PRO A 80 -12.67 -22.30 -4.71
N MET A 81 -11.86 -21.44 -4.09
CA MET A 81 -11.38 -20.22 -4.71
C MET A 81 -10.06 -20.48 -5.44
N GLU A 82 -10.18 -21.11 -6.62
CA GLU A 82 -9.03 -21.50 -7.46
C GLU A 82 -8.18 -20.28 -7.86
N SER A 83 -6.89 -20.52 -8.08
CA SER A 83 -5.98 -19.57 -8.73
C SER A 83 -6.19 -19.59 -10.26
N LEU A 84 -5.43 -18.78 -10.99
CA LEU A 84 -5.37 -18.85 -12.46
C LEU A 84 -3.99 -19.36 -12.87
N HIS A 85 -3.92 -19.95 -14.04
CA HIS A 85 -2.65 -20.21 -14.72
C HIS A 85 -2.16 -18.90 -15.34
N ASP A 86 -0.86 -18.63 -15.27
CA ASP A 86 -0.25 -17.38 -15.75
C ASP A 86 0.46 -17.62 -17.11
N SER A 87 0.15 -16.77 -18.08
CA SER A 87 0.83 -16.66 -19.39
C SER A 87 1.58 -15.35 -19.49
N PHE A 88 2.73 -15.37 -20.17
CA PHE A 88 3.64 -14.22 -20.32
C PHE A 88 3.94 -13.87 -21.78
N SER A 89 3.44 -14.67 -22.73
CA SER A 89 3.63 -14.43 -24.16
C SER A 89 2.37 -14.72 -24.96
N GLU A 90 2.30 -14.17 -26.18
CA GLU A 90 1.19 -14.41 -27.10
C GLU A 90 1.13 -15.88 -27.53
N GLU A 91 2.30 -16.53 -27.70
CA GLU A 91 2.37 -17.96 -28.05
C GLU A 91 1.68 -18.84 -26.99
N GLU A 92 1.82 -18.50 -25.71
CA GLU A 92 1.17 -19.22 -24.63
C GLU A 92 -0.35 -19.03 -24.65
N LEU A 93 -0.85 -17.83 -25.03
CA LEU A 93 -2.27 -17.59 -25.22
C LEU A 93 -2.84 -18.41 -26.39
N PHE A 94 -2.12 -18.50 -27.51
CA PHE A 94 -2.52 -19.36 -28.63
C PHE A 94 -2.47 -20.85 -28.26
N ASP A 95 -1.54 -21.27 -27.41
CA ASP A 95 -1.50 -22.63 -26.89
C ASP A 95 -2.68 -22.94 -25.96
N PHE A 96 -3.08 -21.97 -25.12
CA PHE A 96 -4.30 -22.04 -24.33
C PHE A 96 -5.53 -22.17 -25.23
N ASP A 97 -5.71 -21.32 -26.25
CA ASP A 97 -6.82 -21.37 -27.19
C ASP A 97 -6.88 -22.71 -27.92
N ARG A 98 -5.73 -23.23 -28.39
CA ARG A 98 -5.63 -24.54 -29.03
C ARG A 98 -6.16 -25.65 -28.11
N LYS A 99 -5.72 -25.71 -26.87
CA LYS A 99 -6.16 -26.70 -25.86
C LYS A 99 -7.66 -26.59 -25.58
N VAL A 100 -8.20 -25.39 -25.49
CA VAL A 100 -9.63 -25.14 -25.28
C VAL A 100 -10.42 -25.63 -26.51
N ARG A 101 -9.99 -25.30 -27.75
CA ARG A 101 -10.68 -25.69 -28.99
C ARG A 101 -10.58 -27.18 -29.31
N GLU A 102 -9.63 -27.91 -28.75
CA GLU A 102 -9.61 -29.38 -28.81
C GLU A 102 -10.83 -29.97 -28.09
N VAL A 103 -11.38 -29.33 -27.07
CA VAL A 103 -12.56 -29.74 -26.32
C VAL A 103 -13.83 -29.07 -26.87
N VAL A 104 -13.76 -27.75 -27.10
CA VAL A 104 -14.88 -26.91 -27.56
C VAL A 104 -14.47 -26.17 -28.85
N PRO A 105 -14.72 -26.70 -30.03
CA PRO A 105 -14.26 -26.12 -31.31
C PRO A 105 -14.76 -24.72 -31.63
N LYS A 106 -15.92 -24.33 -31.06
CA LYS A 106 -16.51 -22.99 -31.20
C LYS A 106 -16.63 -22.38 -29.83
N VAL A 107 -15.71 -21.53 -29.47
CA VAL A 107 -15.63 -20.89 -28.15
C VAL A 107 -15.57 -19.38 -28.30
N SER A 108 -16.15 -18.65 -27.34
CA SER A 108 -15.96 -17.21 -27.15
C SER A 108 -15.31 -16.95 -25.80
N TYR A 109 -14.52 -15.89 -25.75
CA TYR A 109 -13.77 -15.47 -24.57
C TYR A 109 -14.23 -14.10 -24.09
N VAL A 110 -14.29 -13.93 -22.77
CA VAL A 110 -14.42 -12.61 -22.13
C VAL A 110 -13.05 -12.19 -21.62
N VAL A 111 -12.64 -10.96 -21.95
CA VAL A 111 -11.38 -10.37 -21.50
C VAL A 111 -11.66 -9.26 -20.50
N GLU A 112 -11.02 -9.33 -19.34
CA GLU A 112 -11.17 -8.42 -18.21
C GLU A 112 -9.82 -7.92 -17.72
N PRO A 113 -9.72 -6.73 -17.08
CA PRO A 113 -8.51 -6.34 -16.36
C PRO A 113 -8.26 -7.31 -15.20
N LYS A 114 -6.99 -7.67 -14.98
CA LYS A 114 -6.57 -8.40 -13.80
C LYS A 114 -6.27 -7.41 -12.69
N PHE A 115 -7.19 -7.30 -11.74
CA PHE A 115 -7.04 -6.40 -10.61
C PHE A 115 -5.97 -6.92 -9.64
N ASP A 116 -5.12 -6.03 -9.17
CA ASP A 116 -4.08 -6.34 -8.19
C ASP A 116 -4.53 -5.93 -6.78
N GLY A 117 -5.03 -6.89 -6.01
CA GLY A 117 -5.62 -6.68 -4.71
C GLY A 117 -5.65 -7.92 -3.84
N LEU A 118 -6.70 -8.06 -3.03
CA LEU A 118 -6.97 -9.23 -2.19
C LEU A 118 -8.31 -9.86 -2.56
N SER A 119 -8.28 -11.13 -2.98
CA SER A 119 -9.47 -11.87 -3.39
C SER A 119 -10.35 -12.21 -2.18
N VAL A 120 -11.64 -11.94 -2.31
CA VAL A 120 -12.66 -12.19 -1.28
C VAL A 120 -13.89 -12.85 -1.86
N SER A 121 -14.59 -13.62 -1.01
CA SER A 121 -15.95 -14.10 -1.24
C SER A 121 -16.95 -13.25 -0.44
N LEU A 122 -18.08 -12.92 -1.04
CA LEU A 122 -19.20 -12.20 -0.42
C LEU A 122 -20.47 -13.04 -0.52
N GLU A 123 -21.08 -13.38 0.62
CA GLU A 123 -22.31 -14.13 0.69
C GLU A 123 -23.51 -13.24 1.00
N TYR A 124 -24.59 -13.46 0.25
CA TYR A 124 -25.87 -12.78 0.42
C TYR A 124 -26.98 -13.82 0.61
N ARG A 125 -27.89 -13.55 1.56
CA ARG A 125 -29.12 -14.32 1.76
C ARG A 125 -30.31 -13.38 1.69
N ASN A 126 -31.28 -13.75 0.85
CA ASN A 126 -32.46 -12.92 0.57
C ASN A 126 -32.06 -11.46 0.20
N GLY A 127 -30.97 -11.31 -0.55
CA GLY A 127 -30.42 -10.04 -0.99
C GLY A 127 -29.73 -9.21 0.10
N ILE A 128 -29.47 -9.74 1.28
CA ILE A 128 -28.76 -9.06 2.39
C ILE A 128 -27.36 -9.65 2.52
N PHE A 129 -26.34 -8.79 2.63
CA PHE A 129 -24.96 -9.19 2.90
C PHE A 129 -24.82 -9.81 4.29
N VAL A 130 -24.43 -11.07 4.35
CA VAL A 130 -24.34 -11.84 5.60
C VAL A 130 -22.90 -12.14 6.01
N ARG A 131 -22.05 -12.53 5.08
CA ARG A 131 -20.67 -12.92 5.39
C ARG A 131 -19.73 -12.54 4.25
N GLY A 132 -18.48 -12.21 4.61
CA GLY A 132 -17.39 -12.06 3.67
C GLY A 132 -16.10 -12.63 4.21
N SER A 133 -15.36 -13.34 3.36
CA SER A 133 -14.13 -14.04 3.72
C SER A 133 -13.03 -13.83 2.70
N THR A 134 -11.77 -13.92 3.14
CA THR A 134 -10.61 -13.91 2.25
C THR A 134 -10.49 -15.26 1.53
N ARG A 135 -9.76 -15.30 0.43
CA ARG A 135 -9.48 -16.54 -0.29
C ARG A 135 -8.75 -17.57 0.58
N GLY A 136 -7.78 -17.13 1.42
CA GLY A 136 -6.90 -18.02 2.14
C GLY A 136 -6.10 -18.93 1.20
N ASP A 137 -6.07 -20.23 1.49
CA ASP A 137 -5.45 -21.26 0.65
C ASP A 137 -6.35 -21.77 -0.49
N GLY A 138 -7.49 -21.12 -0.69
CA GLY A 138 -8.49 -21.50 -1.68
C GLY A 138 -9.59 -22.41 -1.13
N SER A 139 -9.34 -23.15 -0.05
CA SER A 139 -10.31 -24.01 0.65
C SER A 139 -10.78 -23.39 1.95
N VAL A 140 -9.88 -22.74 2.68
CA VAL A 140 -10.17 -22.08 3.97
C VAL A 140 -9.63 -20.67 3.94
N GLY A 141 -10.51 -19.70 4.17
CA GLY A 141 -10.21 -18.28 4.30
C GLY A 141 -10.45 -17.77 5.72
N GLU A 142 -10.40 -16.45 5.89
CA GLU A 142 -10.62 -15.75 7.16
C GLU A 142 -11.90 -14.92 7.07
N ASP A 143 -12.73 -14.94 8.13
CA ASP A 143 -13.91 -14.08 8.24
C ASP A 143 -13.48 -12.61 8.43
N VAL A 144 -13.72 -11.79 7.43
CA VAL A 144 -13.44 -10.35 7.41
C VAL A 144 -14.72 -9.52 7.21
N THR A 145 -15.87 -10.08 7.55
CA THR A 145 -17.20 -9.51 7.32
C THR A 145 -17.30 -8.07 7.82
N GLU A 146 -16.86 -7.79 9.05
CA GLU A 146 -16.98 -6.45 9.63
C GLU A 146 -16.08 -5.43 8.93
N ASN A 147 -14.94 -5.87 8.40
CA ASN A 147 -14.05 -5.02 7.63
C ASN A 147 -14.63 -4.74 6.23
N LEU A 148 -15.16 -5.76 5.55
CA LEU A 148 -15.84 -5.62 4.27
C LEU A 148 -17.10 -4.74 4.36
N ARG A 149 -17.79 -4.75 5.49
CA ARG A 149 -18.92 -3.84 5.73
C ARG A 149 -18.53 -2.36 5.69
N THR A 150 -17.28 -2.02 5.88
CA THR A 150 -16.79 -0.62 5.82
C THR A 150 -16.57 -0.14 4.39
N ILE A 151 -16.43 -1.04 3.43
CA ILE A 151 -16.25 -0.70 2.01
C ILE A 151 -17.60 -0.22 1.47
N LYS A 152 -17.61 1.02 0.96
CA LYS A 152 -18.86 1.70 0.55
C LYS A 152 -19.51 1.08 -0.69
N THR A 153 -18.68 0.53 -1.58
CA THR A 153 -19.08 -0.06 -2.86
C THR A 153 -19.57 -1.50 -2.74
N ILE A 154 -19.48 -2.13 -1.55
CA ILE A 154 -20.14 -3.39 -1.26
C ILE A 154 -21.58 -3.12 -0.88
N PRO A 155 -22.58 -3.53 -1.67
CA PRO A 155 -23.99 -3.33 -1.34
C PRO A 155 -24.33 -4.13 -0.08
N LYS A 156 -24.86 -3.45 0.96
CA LYS A 156 -25.36 -4.12 2.18
C LYS A 156 -26.67 -4.86 1.90
N LYS A 157 -27.39 -4.37 0.88
CA LYS A 157 -28.62 -4.94 0.37
C LYS A 157 -28.62 -4.80 -1.16
N LEU A 158 -28.88 -5.91 -1.85
CA LEU A 158 -28.99 -5.96 -3.29
C LEU A 158 -30.25 -5.23 -3.78
N THR A 159 -30.22 -4.76 -5.02
CA THR A 159 -31.37 -4.11 -5.68
C THR A 159 -32.57 -5.06 -5.83
N ARG A 160 -32.32 -6.36 -5.91
CA ARG A 160 -33.32 -7.44 -5.95
C ARG A 160 -33.01 -8.49 -4.89
N ALA A 161 -34.04 -9.07 -4.29
CA ALA A 161 -33.89 -10.21 -3.40
C ALA A 161 -33.53 -11.47 -4.21
N VAL A 162 -32.38 -12.07 -3.90
CA VAL A 162 -31.95 -13.39 -4.41
C VAL A 162 -31.87 -14.30 -3.19
N PRO A 163 -32.44 -15.52 -3.23
CA PRO A 163 -32.46 -16.42 -2.07
C PRO A 163 -31.06 -16.66 -1.49
N PHE A 164 -30.11 -17.05 -2.36
CA PHE A 164 -28.70 -17.16 -2.04
C PHE A 164 -27.84 -16.66 -3.22
N LEU A 165 -26.80 -15.92 -2.90
CA LEU A 165 -25.79 -15.48 -3.85
C LEU A 165 -24.44 -15.46 -3.15
N GLU A 166 -23.45 -16.15 -3.74
CA GLU A 166 -22.05 -16.01 -3.40
C GLU A 166 -21.29 -15.45 -4.59
N VAL A 167 -20.54 -14.38 -4.38
CA VAL A 167 -19.74 -13.74 -5.42
C VAL A 167 -18.29 -13.64 -5.02
N ARG A 168 -17.40 -13.65 -6.00
CA ARG A 168 -15.97 -13.40 -5.82
C ARG A 168 -15.61 -12.05 -6.39
N GLY A 169 -14.81 -11.29 -5.64
CA GLY A 169 -14.28 -10.00 -6.03
C GLY A 169 -12.85 -9.80 -5.56
N GLU A 170 -12.24 -8.72 -6.07
CA GLU A 170 -10.91 -8.28 -5.65
C GLU A 170 -11.04 -6.95 -4.92
N VAL A 171 -10.69 -6.94 -3.62
CA VAL A 171 -10.57 -5.72 -2.82
C VAL A 171 -9.24 -5.09 -3.13
N TYR A 172 -9.24 -3.82 -3.50
CA TYR A 172 -8.06 -3.07 -3.87
C TYR A 172 -8.01 -1.72 -3.17
N MET A 173 -6.84 -1.11 -3.20
CA MET A 173 -6.63 0.29 -2.82
C MET A 173 -6.35 1.09 -4.09
N SER A 174 -7.07 2.18 -4.31
CA SER A 174 -6.82 3.05 -5.46
C SER A 174 -5.43 3.70 -5.37
N ASN A 175 -4.87 4.07 -6.52
CA ASN A 175 -3.57 4.74 -6.58
C ASN A 175 -3.55 6.01 -5.74
N GLU A 176 -4.64 6.79 -5.76
CA GLU A 176 -4.79 8.02 -4.96
C GLU A 176 -4.81 7.71 -3.46
N SER A 177 -5.63 6.73 -3.03
CA SER A 177 -5.73 6.33 -1.62
C SER A 177 -4.40 5.77 -1.10
N PHE A 178 -3.65 5.07 -1.95
CA PHE A 178 -2.33 4.55 -1.60
C PHE A 178 -1.31 5.67 -1.38
N LEU A 179 -1.25 6.67 -2.26
CA LEU A 179 -0.36 7.83 -2.09
C LEU A 179 -0.67 8.61 -0.81
N LYS A 180 -1.96 8.86 -0.53
CA LYS A 180 -2.40 9.47 0.74
C LYS A 180 -1.98 8.64 1.97
N LEU A 181 -2.05 7.32 1.85
CA LEU A 181 -1.62 6.41 2.92
C LEU A 181 -0.12 6.49 3.16
N LEU A 182 0.70 6.53 2.10
CA LEU A 182 2.15 6.67 2.21
C LEU A 182 2.56 7.99 2.87
N GLU A 183 1.94 9.11 2.47
CA GLU A 183 2.16 10.41 3.11
C GLU A 183 1.84 10.37 4.61
N ARG A 184 0.72 9.72 4.97
CA ARG A 184 0.34 9.52 6.36
C ARG A 184 1.32 8.64 7.12
N GLN A 185 1.81 7.55 6.51
CA GLN A 185 2.81 6.68 7.13
C GLN A 185 4.14 7.41 7.33
N GLU A 186 4.56 8.23 6.36
CA GLU A 186 5.76 9.08 6.51
C GLU A 186 5.60 10.06 7.67
N LEU A 187 4.46 10.76 7.76
CA LEU A 187 4.16 11.68 8.86
C LEU A 187 4.15 10.98 10.23
N ASN A 188 3.72 9.73 10.27
CA ASN A 188 3.59 8.95 11.50
C ASN A 188 4.84 8.12 11.84
N GLU A 189 5.88 8.13 10.98
CA GLU A 189 7.06 7.25 11.08
C GLU A 189 6.70 5.76 11.10
N GLU A 190 5.59 5.42 10.45
CA GLU A 190 5.19 4.03 10.25
C GLU A 190 5.98 3.44 9.07
N LYS A 191 6.22 2.13 9.11
CA LYS A 191 6.82 1.44 7.96
C LYS A 191 5.88 1.55 6.76
N PRO A 192 6.32 2.11 5.62
CA PRO A 192 5.46 2.25 4.46
C PRO A 192 5.12 0.89 3.84
N PHE A 193 3.91 0.76 3.31
CA PHE A 193 3.56 -0.37 2.45
C PHE A 193 4.33 -0.28 1.14
N LYS A 194 4.70 -1.43 0.59
CA LYS A 194 5.50 -1.50 -0.64
C LYS A 194 4.69 -1.28 -1.90
N ASN A 195 3.41 -1.69 -1.90
CA ASN A 195 2.51 -1.55 -3.03
C ASN A 195 1.04 -1.46 -2.56
N PRO A 196 0.09 -1.06 -3.44
CA PRO A 196 -1.34 -0.95 -3.12
C PRO A 196 -1.97 -2.26 -2.69
N ARG A 197 -1.55 -3.39 -3.26
CA ARG A 197 -2.06 -4.72 -2.91
C ARG A 197 -1.76 -5.07 -1.47
N ASN A 198 -0.51 -4.88 -1.01
CA ASN A 198 -0.14 -5.12 0.38
C ASN A 198 -0.84 -4.15 1.32
N ALA A 199 -1.05 -2.91 0.88
CA ALA A 199 -1.83 -1.93 1.63
C ALA A 199 -3.30 -2.35 1.76
N ALA A 200 -3.92 -2.87 0.69
CA ALA A 200 -5.28 -3.39 0.72
C ALA A 200 -5.38 -4.62 1.64
N ALA A 201 -4.49 -5.60 1.47
CA ALA A 201 -4.46 -6.82 2.28
C ALA A 201 -4.24 -6.53 3.77
N GLY A 202 -3.23 -5.72 4.10
CA GLY A 202 -2.94 -5.31 5.47
C GLY A 202 -4.04 -4.46 6.10
N SER A 203 -4.77 -3.68 5.28
CA SER A 203 -5.92 -2.88 5.73
C SER A 203 -7.17 -3.72 5.96
N LEU A 204 -7.44 -4.70 5.10
CA LEU A 204 -8.60 -5.59 5.25
C LEU A 204 -8.46 -6.56 6.44
N ARG A 205 -7.23 -6.92 6.80
CA ARG A 205 -6.91 -7.82 7.93
C ARG A 205 -6.66 -7.08 9.25
N GLN A 206 -7.28 -5.89 9.46
CA GLN A 206 -7.26 -5.17 10.74
C GLN A 206 -8.28 -5.74 11.71
N LYS A 207 -7.90 -5.91 13.00
CA LYS A 207 -8.83 -6.35 14.05
C LYS A 207 -9.89 -5.30 14.38
N ASP A 208 -9.60 -4.03 14.13
CA ASP A 208 -10.52 -2.90 14.31
C ASP A 208 -10.98 -2.39 12.95
N SER A 209 -12.22 -2.66 12.59
CA SER A 209 -12.81 -2.27 11.31
C SER A 209 -12.84 -0.75 11.08
N ARG A 210 -12.73 0.07 12.14
CA ARG A 210 -12.60 1.54 12.01
C ARG A 210 -11.30 1.94 11.33
N ILE A 211 -10.23 1.15 11.49
CA ILE A 211 -8.97 1.37 10.75
C ILE A 211 -9.19 1.08 9.27
N THR A 212 -9.85 -0.04 8.94
CA THR A 212 -10.21 -0.39 7.56
C THR A 212 -11.06 0.70 6.91
N ALA A 213 -12.04 1.24 7.63
CA ALA A 213 -12.90 2.32 7.15
C ALA A 213 -12.12 3.59 6.72
N GLN A 214 -10.97 3.86 7.34
CA GLN A 214 -10.12 5.02 7.03
C GLN A 214 -9.17 4.79 5.85
N ARG A 215 -9.11 3.56 5.32
CA ARG A 215 -8.18 3.17 4.25
C ARG A 215 -8.75 3.35 2.84
N GLU A 216 -10.03 3.73 2.73
CA GLU A 216 -10.72 3.99 1.45
C GLU A 216 -10.53 2.84 0.45
N LEU A 217 -10.77 1.59 0.91
CA LEU A 217 -10.74 0.41 0.05
C LEU A 217 -11.95 0.39 -0.88
N ASP A 218 -11.79 -0.25 -2.03
CA ASP A 218 -12.82 -0.49 -3.02
C ASP A 218 -12.79 -1.96 -3.50
N ILE A 219 -13.77 -2.38 -4.30
CA ILE A 219 -13.89 -3.75 -4.79
C ILE A 219 -14.39 -3.78 -6.23
N TYR A 220 -13.84 -4.71 -7.04
CA TYR A 220 -14.48 -5.17 -8.26
C TYR A 220 -14.95 -6.61 -8.09
N VAL A 221 -16.22 -6.88 -8.38
CA VAL A 221 -16.82 -8.22 -8.34
C VAL A 221 -16.84 -8.78 -9.75
N PHE A 222 -16.14 -9.90 -9.95
CA PHE A 222 -15.87 -10.45 -11.27
C PHE A 222 -16.33 -11.89 -11.49
N ASN A 223 -16.96 -12.53 -10.49
CA ASN A 223 -17.49 -13.89 -10.65
C ASN A 223 -18.64 -14.17 -9.69
N ILE A 224 -19.62 -14.92 -10.17
CA ILE A 224 -20.63 -15.58 -9.34
C ILE A 224 -20.11 -16.98 -9.02
N GLN A 225 -19.94 -17.30 -7.73
CA GLN A 225 -19.55 -18.63 -7.25
C GLN A 225 -20.76 -19.56 -7.16
N GLN A 226 -21.85 -19.05 -6.57
CA GLN A 226 -23.12 -19.75 -6.43
C GLN A 226 -24.29 -18.77 -6.51
N ILE A 227 -25.41 -19.22 -7.08
CA ILE A 227 -26.65 -18.45 -7.15
C ILE A 227 -27.86 -19.40 -7.14
N GLU A 228 -28.89 -19.04 -6.36
CA GLU A 228 -30.17 -19.77 -6.36
C GLU A 228 -31.28 -18.95 -7.00
N GLY A 229 -32.14 -19.64 -7.76
CA GLY A 229 -33.35 -19.07 -8.34
C GLY A 229 -33.15 -18.26 -9.61
N VAL A 230 -31.93 -18.21 -10.15
CA VAL A 230 -31.60 -17.54 -11.42
C VAL A 230 -30.75 -18.47 -12.28
N ALA A 231 -31.11 -18.63 -13.54
CA ALA A 231 -30.32 -19.37 -14.53
C ALA A 231 -29.53 -18.36 -15.38
N LEU A 232 -28.21 -18.51 -15.41
CA LEU A 232 -27.28 -17.73 -16.21
C LEU A 232 -26.48 -18.70 -17.08
N ASN A 233 -26.26 -18.36 -18.34
CA ASN A 233 -25.62 -19.27 -19.30
C ASN A 233 -24.20 -18.83 -19.66
N THR A 234 -23.89 -17.53 -19.50
CA THR A 234 -22.61 -16.97 -19.90
C THR A 234 -22.00 -16.09 -18.82
N HIS A 235 -20.70 -15.96 -18.88
CA HIS A 235 -19.95 -15.09 -17.96
C HIS A 235 -20.33 -13.61 -18.15
N LYS A 236 -20.44 -13.17 -19.40
CA LYS A 236 -20.87 -11.81 -19.71
C LYS A 236 -22.25 -11.51 -19.10
N GLU A 237 -23.22 -12.41 -19.30
CA GLU A 237 -24.55 -12.30 -18.69
C GLU A 237 -24.47 -12.23 -17.15
N SER A 238 -23.56 -12.99 -16.53
CA SER A 238 -23.38 -12.93 -15.06
C SER A 238 -22.83 -11.59 -14.58
N LEU A 239 -21.91 -10.95 -15.31
CA LEU A 239 -21.38 -9.63 -14.99
C LEU A 239 -22.44 -8.53 -15.19
N ASP A 240 -23.22 -8.61 -16.28
CA ASP A 240 -24.34 -7.71 -16.51
C ASP A 240 -25.38 -7.82 -15.36
N TYR A 241 -25.69 -9.04 -14.94
CA TYR A 241 -26.59 -9.29 -13.81
C TYR A 241 -26.04 -8.77 -12.47
N LEU A 242 -24.74 -8.96 -12.19
CA LEU A 242 -24.10 -8.39 -11.00
C LEU A 242 -24.18 -6.86 -10.97
N THR A 243 -24.02 -6.22 -12.12
CA THR A 243 -24.19 -4.75 -12.24
C THR A 243 -25.63 -4.34 -11.90
N GLU A 244 -26.65 -5.08 -12.39
CA GLU A 244 -28.06 -4.84 -12.04
C GLU A 244 -28.34 -5.01 -10.54
N LEU A 245 -27.62 -5.93 -9.88
CA LEU A 245 -27.73 -6.15 -8.43
C LEU A 245 -27.08 -5.05 -7.59
N GLY A 246 -26.29 -4.16 -8.22
CA GLY A 246 -25.66 -3.01 -7.57
C GLY A 246 -24.19 -3.22 -7.21
N PHE A 247 -23.54 -4.26 -7.73
CA PHE A 247 -22.10 -4.44 -7.56
C PHE A 247 -21.28 -3.57 -8.51
N HIS A 248 -20.09 -3.19 -8.08
CA HIS A 248 -19.06 -2.70 -8.99
C HIS A 248 -18.44 -3.91 -9.71
N THR A 249 -18.74 -4.02 -10.99
CA THR A 249 -18.15 -5.02 -11.90
C THR A 249 -16.96 -4.42 -12.65
N PRO A 250 -16.09 -5.23 -13.30
CA PRO A 250 -15.02 -4.69 -14.12
C PRO A 250 -15.51 -3.57 -15.05
N PRO A 251 -14.76 -2.48 -15.22
CA PRO A 251 -15.22 -1.32 -16.00
C PRO A 251 -15.37 -1.63 -17.49
N PHE A 252 -14.75 -2.71 -17.95
CA PHE A 252 -14.91 -3.28 -19.29
C PHE A 252 -14.67 -4.79 -19.24
N TYR A 253 -15.48 -5.54 -20.00
CA TYR A 253 -15.42 -6.99 -20.14
C TYR A 253 -15.97 -7.34 -21.52
N ASN A 254 -15.10 -7.23 -22.54
CA ASN A 254 -15.46 -7.46 -23.92
C ASN A 254 -15.41 -8.96 -24.28
N CYS A 255 -16.29 -9.38 -25.19
CA CYS A 255 -16.38 -10.77 -25.63
C CYS A 255 -15.85 -10.90 -27.06
N TYR A 256 -15.03 -11.91 -27.31
CA TYR A 256 -14.35 -12.18 -28.58
C TYR A 256 -14.43 -13.65 -28.95
N ASP A 257 -14.58 -13.94 -30.24
CA ASP A 257 -14.63 -15.29 -30.78
C ASP A 257 -13.26 -15.74 -31.36
N ASP A 258 -12.36 -14.80 -31.55
CA ASP A 258 -11.04 -15.00 -32.15
C ASP A 258 -9.92 -14.59 -31.16
N MET A 259 -8.87 -15.42 -31.08
CA MET A 259 -7.75 -15.17 -30.19
C MET A 259 -6.90 -13.95 -30.61
N ASP A 260 -6.82 -13.65 -31.92
CA ASP A 260 -6.13 -12.44 -32.40
C ASP A 260 -6.78 -11.16 -31.83
N ASP A 261 -8.12 -11.14 -31.71
CA ASP A 261 -8.84 -10.01 -31.13
C ASP A 261 -8.71 -9.97 -29.59
N VAL A 262 -8.61 -11.13 -28.93
CA VAL A 262 -8.27 -11.25 -27.51
C VAL A 262 -6.88 -10.64 -27.25
N VAL A 263 -5.89 -10.98 -28.07
CA VAL A 263 -4.52 -10.44 -27.95
C VAL A 263 -4.49 -8.91 -28.12
N LYS A 264 -5.21 -8.38 -29.12
CA LYS A 264 -5.34 -6.92 -29.30
C LYS A 264 -5.95 -6.23 -28.08
N GLU A 265 -6.97 -6.85 -27.47
CA GLU A 265 -7.60 -6.30 -26.27
C GLU A 265 -6.64 -6.34 -25.08
N ILE A 266 -5.88 -7.41 -24.90
CA ILE A 266 -4.84 -7.52 -23.89
C ILE A 266 -3.78 -6.42 -24.07
N GLN A 267 -3.30 -6.21 -25.30
CA GLN A 267 -2.36 -5.15 -25.63
C GLN A 267 -2.93 -3.77 -25.28
N ARG A 268 -4.22 -3.51 -25.65
CA ARG A 268 -4.93 -2.26 -25.32
C ARG A 268 -4.99 -2.03 -23.81
N ILE A 269 -5.31 -3.05 -23.02
CA ILE A 269 -5.31 -2.96 -21.55
C ILE A 269 -3.91 -2.62 -21.04
N GLY A 270 -2.88 -3.30 -21.59
CA GLY A 270 -1.48 -3.06 -21.22
C GLY A 270 -1.02 -1.62 -21.48
N GLU A 271 -1.39 -1.04 -22.63
CA GLU A 271 -1.06 0.34 -22.97
C GLU A 271 -1.77 1.37 -22.07
N GLN A 272 -3.01 1.07 -21.66
CA GLN A 272 -3.85 1.97 -20.87
C GLN A 272 -3.68 1.80 -19.35
N ARG A 273 -3.04 0.71 -18.87
CA ARG A 273 -3.00 0.36 -17.44
C ARG A 273 -2.46 1.47 -16.54
N GLY A 274 -1.47 2.22 -17.03
CA GLY A 274 -0.89 3.35 -16.27
C GLY A 274 -1.84 4.52 -16.04
N GLY A 275 -2.94 4.62 -16.79
CA GLY A 275 -3.99 5.64 -16.64
C GLY A 275 -5.16 5.21 -15.75
N PHE A 276 -5.22 3.96 -15.32
CA PHE A 276 -6.31 3.50 -14.46
C PHE A 276 -6.14 4.02 -13.02
N SER A 277 -7.25 4.29 -12.35
CA SER A 277 -7.26 4.68 -10.92
C SER A 277 -7.03 3.49 -9.97
N PHE A 278 -7.00 2.29 -10.49
CA PHE A 278 -6.82 1.03 -9.78
C PHE A 278 -5.62 0.25 -10.35
N PRO A 279 -4.93 -0.55 -9.51
CA PRO A 279 -3.78 -1.33 -9.95
C PRO A 279 -4.20 -2.52 -10.81
N VAL A 280 -3.46 -2.76 -11.91
CA VAL A 280 -3.68 -3.85 -12.88
C VAL A 280 -2.36 -4.49 -13.24
N ASP A 281 -2.18 -5.78 -12.91
CA ASP A 281 -0.95 -6.54 -13.19
C ASP A 281 -1.05 -7.41 -14.45
N GLY A 282 -2.24 -7.45 -15.09
CA GLY A 282 -2.49 -8.32 -16.22
C GLY A 282 -3.86 -8.16 -16.85
N ALA A 283 -4.24 -9.15 -17.63
CA ALA A 283 -5.59 -9.35 -18.14
C ALA A 283 -6.04 -10.79 -17.86
N VAL A 284 -7.32 -11.00 -17.64
CA VAL A 284 -7.90 -12.36 -17.47
C VAL A 284 -8.77 -12.69 -18.65
N ILE A 285 -8.49 -13.84 -19.25
CA ILE A 285 -9.25 -14.43 -20.36
C ILE A 285 -10.09 -15.56 -19.78
N LYS A 286 -11.39 -15.55 -20.03
CA LYS A 286 -12.31 -16.59 -19.54
C LYS A 286 -13.19 -17.08 -20.68
N VAL A 287 -13.35 -18.40 -20.81
CA VAL A 287 -14.37 -18.97 -21.68
C VAL A 287 -15.74 -18.44 -21.26
N ASN A 288 -16.52 -17.91 -22.20
CA ASN A 288 -17.75 -17.20 -21.90
C ASN A 288 -18.90 -18.13 -21.47
N ALA A 289 -19.17 -19.24 -22.22
CA ALA A 289 -20.28 -20.14 -21.94
C ALA A 289 -19.98 -21.04 -20.73
N PHE A 290 -20.89 -21.11 -19.76
CA PHE A 290 -20.70 -21.95 -18.57
C PHE A 290 -20.73 -23.44 -18.88
N HIS A 291 -21.57 -23.86 -19.84
CA HIS A 291 -21.58 -25.23 -20.28
C HIS A 291 -20.22 -25.69 -20.84
N ASP A 292 -19.55 -24.81 -21.59
CA ASP A 292 -18.23 -25.12 -22.16
C ASP A 292 -17.17 -25.25 -21.05
N ARG A 293 -17.27 -24.44 -19.97
CA ARG A 293 -16.38 -24.55 -18.81
C ARG A 293 -16.48 -25.89 -18.11
N GLU A 294 -17.70 -26.44 -18.01
CA GLU A 294 -17.94 -27.78 -17.44
C GLU A 294 -17.24 -28.86 -18.26
N LEU A 295 -17.27 -28.75 -19.59
CA LEU A 295 -16.62 -29.72 -20.50
C LEU A 295 -15.09 -29.62 -20.41
N ILE A 296 -14.53 -28.41 -20.32
CA ILE A 296 -13.09 -28.15 -20.25
C ILE A 296 -12.54 -28.55 -18.88
N GLY A 297 -13.28 -28.25 -17.79
CA GLY A 297 -12.96 -28.61 -16.41
C GLY A 297 -11.83 -27.82 -15.79
N SER A 298 -11.35 -28.30 -14.64
CA SER A 298 -10.29 -27.69 -13.81
C SER A 298 -9.19 -28.70 -13.47
N THR A 299 -8.05 -28.21 -13.07
CA THR A 299 -7.00 -28.96 -12.36
C THR A 299 -7.25 -28.88 -10.85
N SER A 300 -6.35 -29.42 -10.03
CA SER A 300 -6.39 -29.24 -8.57
C SER A 300 -6.13 -27.79 -8.12
N LYS A 301 -5.50 -26.97 -8.95
CA LYS A 301 -5.02 -25.61 -8.60
C LYS A 301 -5.74 -24.51 -9.37
N PHE A 302 -6.05 -24.72 -10.64
CA PHE A 302 -6.62 -23.69 -11.52
C PHE A 302 -7.59 -24.27 -12.55
N PRO A 303 -8.57 -23.47 -13.01
CA PRO A 303 -9.48 -23.84 -14.08
C PRO A 303 -8.75 -23.86 -15.43
N LYS A 304 -9.07 -24.85 -16.30
CA LYS A 304 -8.51 -24.93 -17.65
C LYS A 304 -9.23 -24.00 -18.65
N TRP A 305 -10.34 -23.40 -18.25
CA TRP A 305 -11.18 -22.49 -19.04
C TRP A 305 -10.86 -21.01 -18.82
N ALA A 306 -9.86 -20.70 -18.00
CA ALA A 306 -9.42 -19.32 -17.75
C ALA A 306 -7.90 -19.25 -17.70
N GLU A 307 -7.38 -18.13 -18.21
CA GLU A 307 -5.95 -17.83 -18.27
C GLU A 307 -5.71 -16.39 -17.82
N ALA A 308 -4.63 -16.14 -17.11
CA ALA A 308 -4.20 -14.82 -16.72
C ALA A 308 -2.95 -14.42 -17.51
N PHE A 309 -3.07 -13.45 -18.39
CA PHE A 309 -1.91 -12.86 -19.04
C PHE A 309 -1.28 -11.81 -18.14
N LYS A 310 0.00 -11.94 -17.84
CA LYS A 310 0.76 -11.00 -17.02
C LYS A 310 1.68 -10.13 -17.86
N TYR A 311 1.62 -8.81 -17.63
CA TYR A 311 2.53 -7.90 -18.30
C TYR A 311 3.92 -7.95 -17.63
N PRO A 312 5.00 -7.95 -18.43
CA PRO A 312 6.32 -7.75 -17.87
C PRO A 312 6.39 -6.36 -17.20
N PRO A 313 7.19 -6.21 -16.13
CA PRO A 313 7.48 -4.90 -15.56
C PRO A 313 8.04 -3.98 -16.65
N GLU A 314 7.45 -2.79 -16.77
CA GLU A 314 7.99 -1.80 -17.69
C GLU A 314 9.23 -1.17 -17.09
N GLU A 315 10.34 -1.27 -17.81
CA GLU A 315 11.63 -0.68 -17.45
C GLU A 315 12.07 0.32 -18.53
N LYS A 316 12.59 1.46 -18.11
CA LYS A 316 13.11 2.49 -19.02
C LYS A 316 14.47 2.97 -18.55
N GLU A 317 15.34 3.20 -19.52
CA GLU A 317 16.64 3.83 -19.29
C GLU A 317 16.51 5.35 -19.32
N THR A 318 17.14 6.02 -18.37
CA THR A 318 17.19 7.49 -18.30
C THR A 318 18.47 7.97 -17.63
N ALA A 319 18.84 9.23 -17.86
CA ALA A 319 20.01 9.85 -17.23
C ALA A 319 19.65 10.38 -15.83
N LEU A 320 20.48 10.09 -14.83
CA LEU A 320 20.44 10.70 -13.51
C LEU A 320 21.12 12.07 -13.58
N LEU A 321 20.34 13.13 -13.50
CA LEU A 321 20.82 14.52 -13.64
C LEU A 321 21.44 15.04 -12.35
N ASP A 322 20.79 14.76 -11.19
CA ASP A 322 21.23 15.23 -9.87
C ASP A 322 20.62 14.38 -8.75
N ILE A 323 21.09 14.57 -7.53
CA ILE A 323 20.55 13.95 -6.32
C ILE A 323 20.23 15.05 -5.29
N GLU A 324 18.94 15.28 -5.06
CA GLU A 324 18.45 16.18 -4.03
C GLU A 324 18.36 15.47 -2.67
N ILE A 325 18.68 16.19 -1.61
CA ILE A 325 18.55 15.68 -0.24
C ILE A 325 17.37 16.35 0.45
N ASN A 326 16.34 15.55 0.76
CA ASN A 326 15.20 15.98 1.56
C ASN A 326 15.44 15.70 3.03
N VAL A 327 15.04 16.65 3.91
CA VAL A 327 15.15 16.50 5.37
C VAL A 327 13.76 16.22 5.92
N GLY A 328 13.58 15.04 6.48
CA GLY A 328 12.34 14.61 7.12
C GLY A 328 12.12 15.26 8.49
N ARG A 329 10.94 15.03 9.07
CA ARG A 329 10.51 15.57 10.39
C ARG A 329 11.50 15.23 11.51
N THR A 330 12.02 14.01 11.52
CA THR A 330 13.00 13.53 12.52
C THR A 330 14.44 13.75 12.11
N GLY A 331 14.68 14.64 11.15
CA GLY A 331 16.01 14.99 10.67
C GLY A 331 16.62 13.99 9.69
N VAL A 332 15.91 12.93 9.31
CA VAL A 332 16.40 11.94 8.32
C VAL A 332 16.67 12.63 6.99
N LEU A 333 17.86 12.40 6.43
CA LEU A 333 18.25 12.84 5.09
C LEU A 333 17.89 11.75 4.09
N THR A 334 16.91 12.03 3.24
CA THR A 334 16.44 11.11 2.19
C THR A 334 16.90 11.59 0.82
N PRO A 335 17.79 10.86 0.13
CA PRO A 335 18.22 11.20 -1.21
C PRO A 335 17.12 10.88 -2.23
N THR A 336 16.89 11.80 -3.16
CA THR A 336 15.94 11.67 -4.28
C THR A 336 16.67 11.97 -5.57
N GLY A 337 16.71 11.00 -6.50
CA GLY A 337 17.29 11.20 -7.82
C GLY A 337 16.39 12.08 -8.69
N LEU A 338 17.00 13.01 -9.40
CA LEU A 338 16.41 13.80 -10.48
C LEU A 338 16.85 13.20 -11.82
N PHE A 339 15.91 12.85 -12.65
CA PHE A 339 16.16 12.17 -13.91
C PHE A 339 15.70 12.99 -15.10
N GLU A 340 16.29 12.73 -16.26
CA GLU A 340 15.71 13.17 -17.51
C GLU A 340 14.29 12.58 -17.61
N PRO A 341 13.25 13.42 -17.90
CA PRO A 341 11.87 12.94 -17.90
C PRO A 341 11.66 11.78 -18.88
N VAL A 342 11.13 10.67 -18.40
CA VAL A 342 10.85 9.47 -19.20
C VAL A 342 9.41 9.01 -18.98
N LEU A 343 8.74 8.61 -20.06
CA LEU A 343 7.41 8.00 -19.96
C LEU A 343 7.55 6.54 -19.49
N LEU A 344 6.96 6.24 -18.33
CA LEU A 344 7.05 4.93 -17.69
C LEU A 344 5.66 4.55 -17.14
N ALA A 345 5.10 3.44 -17.62
CA ALA A 345 3.77 2.97 -17.26
C ALA A 345 2.74 4.12 -17.24
N GLY A 346 2.57 4.79 -18.39
CA GLY A 346 1.56 5.82 -18.64
C GLY A 346 1.76 7.17 -17.96
N THR A 347 2.82 7.38 -17.14
CA THR A 347 3.12 8.68 -16.53
C THR A 347 4.57 9.10 -16.78
N THR A 348 4.80 10.42 -16.80
CA THR A 348 6.15 10.95 -16.91
C THR A 348 6.84 10.92 -15.55
N VAL A 349 7.94 10.21 -15.46
CA VAL A 349 8.79 10.09 -14.28
C VAL A 349 10.03 10.95 -14.46
N SER A 350 10.29 11.84 -13.51
CA SER A 350 11.48 12.68 -13.43
C SER A 350 12.16 12.63 -12.06
N ARG A 351 11.57 11.92 -11.11
CA ARG A 351 12.06 11.78 -9.72
C ARG A 351 11.83 10.37 -9.21
N ALA A 352 12.82 9.82 -8.48
CA ALA A 352 12.64 8.56 -7.76
C ALA A 352 13.43 8.59 -6.45
N THR A 353 12.93 7.90 -5.44
CA THR A 353 13.66 7.78 -4.17
C THR A 353 14.90 6.92 -4.34
N LEU A 354 16.00 7.34 -3.70
CA LEU A 354 17.24 6.56 -3.58
C LEU A 354 17.40 6.02 -2.15
N HIS A 355 16.34 6.05 -1.37
CA HIS A 355 16.19 5.50 -0.02
C HIS A 355 17.21 6.04 0.99
N ASN A 356 18.49 5.67 0.87
CA ASN A 356 19.55 6.03 1.79
C ASN A 356 20.94 5.88 1.15
N GLU A 357 21.99 6.21 1.90
CA GLU A 357 23.39 6.11 1.45
C GLU A 357 23.79 4.69 1.07
N ASP A 358 23.33 3.68 1.84
CA ASP A 358 23.71 2.29 1.62
C ASP A 358 23.17 1.78 0.28
N PHE A 359 21.91 2.14 -0.06
CA PHE A 359 21.31 1.83 -1.37
C PHE A 359 22.09 2.44 -2.55
N ILE A 360 22.52 3.71 -2.40
CA ILE A 360 23.32 4.39 -3.43
C ILE A 360 24.66 3.68 -3.63
N LYS A 361 25.30 3.28 -2.53
CA LYS A 361 26.60 2.57 -2.56
C LYS A 361 26.47 1.15 -3.11
N GLU A 362 25.43 0.41 -2.69
CA GLU A 362 25.17 -0.96 -3.15
C GLU A 362 24.99 -1.02 -4.67
N LYS A 363 24.25 -0.07 -5.22
CA LYS A 363 24.00 0.02 -6.67
C LYS A 363 25.05 0.84 -7.42
N ASP A 364 26.03 1.40 -6.73
CA ASP A 364 27.06 2.31 -7.28
C ASP A 364 26.47 3.44 -8.14
N ILE A 365 25.42 4.11 -7.63
CA ILE A 365 24.71 5.17 -8.34
C ILE A 365 25.55 6.46 -8.31
N ARG A 366 25.79 7.08 -9.49
CA ARG A 366 26.58 8.30 -9.63
C ARG A 366 25.83 9.32 -10.48
N ILE A 367 26.00 10.61 -10.18
CA ILE A 367 25.40 11.68 -10.98
C ILE A 367 25.95 11.62 -12.41
N GLY A 368 25.05 11.66 -13.38
CA GLY A 368 25.32 11.55 -14.81
C GLY A 368 25.23 10.13 -15.38
N ASP A 369 25.00 9.12 -14.55
CA ASP A 369 24.82 7.73 -14.99
C ASP A 369 23.54 7.55 -15.80
N THR A 370 23.56 6.57 -16.70
CA THR A 370 22.34 6.00 -17.27
C THR A 370 21.86 4.90 -16.33
N VAL A 371 20.65 5.05 -15.81
CA VAL A 371 20.02 4.11 -14.88
C VAL A 371 18.76 3.50 -15.49
N VAL A 372 18.39 2.33 -14.98
CA VAL A 372 17.14 1.67 -15.32
C VAL A 372 16.11 2.01 -14.23
N LEU A 373 15.00 2.62 -14.62
CA LEU A 373 13.85 2.91 -13.76
C LEU A 373 12.72 1.92 -14.01
N ARG A 374 12.05 1.52 -12.94
CA ARG A 374 10.72 0.89 -12.97
C ARG A 374 9.82 1.51 -11.93
N LYS A 375 8.54 1.15 -11.94
CA LYS A 375 7.62 1.47 -10.84
C LYS A 375 7.41 0.26 -9.96
N ALA A 376 7.81 0.35 -8.69
CA ALA A 376 7.46 -0.63 -7.68
C ALA A 376 5.94 -0.62 -7.46
N GLY A 377 5.29 -1.81 -7.57
CA GLY A 377 3.84 -1.94 -7.47
C GLY A 377 3.08 -1.05 -8.46
N GLU A 378 3.62 -0.83 -9.66
CA GLU A 378 3.04 -0.01 -10.75
C GLU A 378 2.90 1.49 -10.41
N ILE A 379 3.34 1.95 -9.24
CA ILE A 379 3.09 3.32 -8.76
C ILE A 379 4.38 4.07 -8.43
N ILE A 380 5.27 3.50 -7.60
CA ILE A 380 6.41 4.21 -7.02
C ILE A 380 7.65 4.05 -7.91
N PRO A 381 8.18 5.13 -8.51
CA PRO A 381 9.42 5.05 -9.28
C PRO A 381 10.60 4.66 -8.40
N GLU A 382 11.39 3.68 -8.86
CA GLU A 382 12.62 3.22 -8.20
C GLU A 382 13.72 2.96 -9.22
N VAL A 383 14.98 3.05 -8.77
CA VAL A 383 16.15 2.67 -9.57
C VAL A 383 16.42 1.17 -9.39
N VAL A 384 16.29 0.42 -10.48
CA VAL A 384 16.58 -1.01 -10.52
C VAL A 384 18.09 -1.27 -10.53
N SER A 385 18.79 -0.61 -11.46
CA SER A 385 20.23 -0.82 -11.67
C SER A 385 20.86 0.38 -12.40
N VAL A 386 22.17 0.44 -12.36
CA VAL A 386 22.96 1.32 -13.21
C VAL A 386 23.29 0.55 -14.50
N LYS A 387 22.89 1.11 -15.64
CA LYS A 387 23.17 0.55 -16.98
C LYS A 387 24.57 0.91 -17.46
N ALA A 388 24.96 2.16 -17.28
CA ALA A 388 26.27 2.67 -17.68
C ALA A 388 26.67 3.87 -16.83
N HIS A 389 27.94 3.92 -16.44
CA HIS A 389 28.51 5.09 -15.79
C HIS A 389 28.90 6.14 -16.82
N LYS A 390 28.66 7.40 -16.50
CA LYS A 390 29.23 8.50 -17.27
C LYS A 390 30.76 8.49 -17.14
N PRO A 391 31.53 8.69 -18.22
CA PRO A 391 32.97 8.86 -18.13
C PRO A 391 33.33 9.89 -17.05
N ASP A 392 34.33 9.56 -16.20
CA ASP A 392 34.81 10.40 -15.09
C ASP A 392 33.81 10.68 -13.97
N SER A 393 32.63 10.01 -13.93
CA SER A 393 31.70 10.10 -12.79
C SER A 393 32.36 9.55 -11.52
N LYS A 394 32.08 10.21 -10.39
CA LYS A 394 32.62 9.80 -9.08
C LYS A 394 31.50 9.18 -8.25
N PRO A 395 31.83 8.20 -7.37
CA PRO A 395 30.89 7.69 -6.39
C PRO A 395 30.23 8.84 -5.61
N TYR A 396 28.90 8.80 -5.49
CA TYR A 396 28.17 9.83 -4.78
C TYR A 396 28.46 9.76 -3.28
N GLN A 397 28.61 10.91 -2.65
CA GLN A 397 28.80 11.04 -1.21
C GLN A 397 27.68 11.87 -0.63
N MET A 398 27.03 11.35 0.41
CA MET A 398 26.02 12.12 1.15
C MET A 398 26.67 13.35 1.80
N PRO A 399 25.94 14.46 1.92
CA PRO A 399 26.47 15.68 2.55
C PRO A 399 26.82 15.44 4.02
N GLU A 400 27.94 15.98 4.47
CA GLU A 400 28.35 15.97 5.89
C GLU A 400 27.54 16.98 6.73
N HIS A 401 26.86 17.93 6.09
CA HIS A 401 26.08 18.98 6.72
C HIS A 401 24.66 19.00 6.16
N CYS A 402 23.70 19.30 7.03
CA CYS A 402 22.31 19.43 6.67
C CYS A 402 22.10 20.54 5.62
N PRO A 403 21.48 20.27 4.47
CA PRO A 403 21.30 21.28 3.42
C PRO A 403 20.38 22.43 3.84
N SER A 404 19.54 22.23 4.86
CA SER A 404 18.60 23.25 5.36
C SER A 404 19.19 24.18 6.42
N CYS A 405 20.01 23.67 7.34
CA CYS A 405 20.48 24.44 8.49
C CYS A 405 21.99 24.47 8.68
N GLY A 406 22.77 23.77 7.85
CA GLY A 406 24.23 23.72 7.92
C GLY A 406 24.83 22.93 9.09
N SER A 407 23.99 22.34 9.97
CA SER A 407 24.48 21.54 11.10
C SER A 407 25.07 20.21 10.61
N LYS A 408 26.08 19.72 11.33
CA LYS A 408 26.69 18.41 11.01
C LYS A 408 25.64 17.30 11.12
N VAL A 409 25.62 16.39 10.14
CA VAL A 409 24.76 15.21 10.16
C VAL A 409 25.47 14.04 10.83
N GLN A 410 24.70 13.13 11.41
CA GLN A 410 25.23 11.97 12.11
C GLN A 410 24.46 10.71 11.70
N ARG A 411 25.14 9.57 11.82
CA ARG A 411 24.53 8.24 11.64
C ARG A 411 24.51 7.53 12.98
N GLU A 412 23.33 7.15 13.46
CA GLU A 412 23.23 6.37 14.69
C GLU A 412 23.73 4.93 14.45
N PRO A 413 24.42 4.32 15.44
CA PRO A 413 24.87 2.93 15.32
C PRO A 413 23.68 1.99 15.06
N GLY A 414 23.76 1.20 13.97
CA GLY A 414 22.70 0.25 13.58
C GLY A 414 21.59 0.86 12.71
N GLU A 415 21.62 2.15 12.41
CA GLU A 415 20.69 2.77 11.45
C GLU A 415 21.36 3.03 10.09
N ALA A 416 20.60 2.82 9.00
CA ALA A 416 21.05 3.17 7.64
C ALA A 416 20.91 4.68 7.34
N ALA A 417 20.13 5.41 8.14
CA ALA A 417 19.77 6.79 7.89
C ALA A 417 20.80 7.79 8.48
N LEU A 418 21.20 8.77 7.67
CA LEU A 418 21.87 9.99 8.16
C LEU A 418 20.84 10.97 8.69
N ARG A 419 21.17 11.70 9.78
CA ARG A 419 20.25 12.61 10.45
C ARG A 419 20.87 13.97 10.76
N CYS A 420 20.04 14.99 10.69
CA CYS A 420 20.29 16.30 11.26
C CYS A 420 19.72 16.36 12.69
N ASP A 421 20.56 16.50 13.70
CA ASP A 421 20.16 16.55 15.11
C ASP A 421 19.80 17.96 15.59
N ASN A 422 19.84 18.95 14.70
CA ASN A 422 19.47 20.32 15.06
C ASN A 422 17.94 20.47 15.17
N THR A 423 17.46 20.59 16.38
CA THR A 423 16.02 20.76 16.69
C THR A 423 15.42 22.07 16.17
N GLN A 424 16.27 23.05 15.81
CA GLN A 424 15.88 24.34 15.21
C GLN A 424 16.02 24.32 13.67
N CYS A 425 16.18 23.15 13.06
CA CYS A 425 16.28 23.05 11.61
C CYS A 425 14.96 23.48 10.93
N PRO A 426 14.98 24.48 10.02
CA PRO A 426 13.76 24.98 9.39
C PRO A 426 12.96 23.88 8.65
N ALA A 427 13.65 22.95 8.00
CA ALA A 427 12.97 21.84 7.32
C ALA A 427 12.27 20.89 8.31
N GLN A 428 12.87 20.63 9.46
CA GLN A 428 12.23 19.84 10.53
C GLN A 428 11.04 20.58 11.15
N LEU A 429 11.17 21.90 11.38
CA LEU A 429 10.09 22.72 11.91
C LEU A 429 8.85 22.64 11.03
N LEU A 430 8.99 22.86 9.72
CA LEU A 430 7.86 22.80 8.79
C LEU A 430 7.16 21.42 8.81
N ARG A 431 7.94 20.35 8.74
CA ARG A 431 7.40 18.98 8.80
C ARG A 431 6.74 18.69 10.15
N HIS A 432 7.29 19.22 11.25
CA HIS A 432 6.69 19.10 12.58
C HIS A 432 5.35 19.86 12.66
N LEU A 433 5.28 21.07 12.12
CA LEU A 433 4.03 21.84 12.05
C LEU A 433 2.96 21.12 11.21
N ILE A 434 3.33 20.57 10.04
CA ILE A 434 2.42 19.79 9.20
C ILE A 434 1.85 18.58 9.98
N HIS A 435 2.71 17.87 10.71
CA HIS A 435 2.25 16.78 11.57
C HIS A 435 1.33 17.27 12.69
N PHE A 436 1.71 18.36 13.38
CA PHE A 436 0.96 18.91 14.51
C PHE A 436 -0.47 19.28 14.13
N VAL A 437 -0.68 19.91 12.97
CA VAL A 437 -2.00 20.34 12.51
C VAL A 437 -2.81 19.24 11.82
N SER A 438 -2.20 18.08 11.55
CA SER A 438 -2.83 16.99 10.79
C SER A 438 -4.11 16.47 11.43
N ARG A 439 -4.98 15.84 10.62
CA ARG A 439 -6.29 15.31 11.04
C ARG A 439 -6.23 14.33 12.22
N ASP A 440 -5.20 13.52 12.30
CA ASP A 440 -5.02 12.53 13.38
C ASP A 440 -4.41 13.16 14.65
N ALA A 441 -3.76 14.32 14.51
CA ALA A 441 -3.18 15.11 15.60
C ALA A 441 -4.17 16.19 16.07
N MET A 442 -3.84 17.47 15.93
CA MET A 442 -4.68 18.56 16.43
C MET A 442 -5.84 18.94 15.50
N ASP A 443 -5.92 18.38 14.29
CA ASP A 443 -7.05 18.52 13.33
C ASP A 443 -7.41 20.01 13.06
N MET A 444 -6.40 20.79 12.68
CA MET A 444 -6.57 22.21 12.37
C MET A 444 -6.85 22.40 10.88
N GLU A 445 -8.10 22.29 10.48
CA GLU A 445 -8.53 22.42 9.10
C GLU A 445 -8.17 23.80 8.51
N GLY A 446 -7.64 23.81 7.29
CA GLY A 446 -7.18 25.04 6.61
C GLY A 446 -5.68 25.32 6.77
N LEU A 447 -4.98 24.70 7.72
CA LEU A 447 -3.53 24.79 7.89
C LEU A 447 -2.82 23.70 7.05
N GLY A 448 -2.95 23.76 5.73
CA GLY A 448 -2.21 22.89 4.82
C GLY A 448 -0.73 23.27 4.70
N PRO A 449 0.12 22.39 4.06
CA PRO A 449 1.55 22.62 3.88
C PRO A 449 1.89 24.00 3.31
N ALA A 450 1.20 24.43 2.24
CA ALA A 450 1.45 25.74 1.60
C ALA A 450 1.18 26.93 2.52
N VAL A 451 0.19 26.85 3.41
CA VAL A 451 -0.08 27.92 4.40
C VAL A 451 0.98 27.92 5.48
N LEU A 452 1.39 26.75 5.98
CA LEU A 452 2.44 26.61 6.98
C LEU A 452 3.79 27.09 6.44
N GLU A 453 4.12 26.81 5.17
CA GLU A 453 5.32 27.32 4.51
C GLU A 453 5.33 28.86 4.52
N GLN A 454 4.23 29.51 4.19
CA GLN A 454 4.12 30.97 4.24
C GLN A 454 4.26 31.49 5.66
N LEU A 455 3.59 30.86 6.64
CA LEU A 455 3.69 31.27 8.06
C LEU A 455 5.13 31.19 8.59
N VAL A 456 5.86 30.15 8.22
CA VAL A 456 7.28 30.00 8.60
C VAL A 456 8.15 31.00 7.84
N ALA A 457 7.94 31.18 6.53
CA ALA A 457 8.71 32.12 5.71
C ALA A 457 8.53 33.58 6.17
N HIS A 458 7.33 33.96 6.58
CA HIS A 458 7.03 35.28 7.14
C HIS A 458 7.38 35.41 8.65
N GLN A 459 8.00 34.37 9.23
CA GLN A 459 8.37 34.32 10.64
C GLN A 459 7.19 34.55 11.62
N LEU A 460 5.97 34.24 11.20
CA LEU A 460 4.76 34.28 12.00
C LEU A 460 4.66 33.09 12.96
N VAL A 461 5.30 31.97 12.60
CA VAL A 461 5.30 30.71 13.35
C VAL A 461 6.72 30.15 13.38
N SER A 462 7.25 29.97 14.59
CA SER A 462 8.54 29.34 14.88
C SER A 462 8.39 28.05 15.73
N SER A 463 7.19 27.81 16.24
CA SER A 463 6.84 26.65 17.05
C SER A 463 5.33 26.34 16.93
N PRO A 464 4.87 25.14 17.30
CA PRO A 464 3.44 24.81 17.33
C PRO A 464 2.61 25.75 18.24
N VAL A 465 3.22 26.33 19.27
CA VAL A 465 2.54 27.26 20.21
C VAL A 465 2.12 28.54 19.51
N ASP A 466 2.93 29.01 18.56
CA ASP A 466 2.65 30.27 17.84
C ASP A 466 1.38 30.17 16.97
N LEU A 467 0.96 28.96 16.59
CA LEU A 467 -0.30 28.72 15.87
C LEU A 467 -1.52 29.23 16.67
N TYR A 468 -1.46 29.13 17.99
CA TYR A 468 -2.54 29.58 18.88
C TYR A 468 -2.52 31.10 19.16
N SER A 469 -1.49 31.80 18.70
CA SER A 469 -1.32 33.24 18.80
C SER A 469 -1.54 33.99 17.49
N LEU A 470 -1.92 33.28 16.42
CA LEU A 470 -2.21 33.87 15.12
C LEU A 470 -3.40 34.81 15.20
N ASN A 471 -3.34 35.93 14.47
CA ASN A 471 -4.44 36.90 14.34
C ASN A 471 -4.92 37.00 12.88
N LYS A 472 -6.11 37.56 12.71
CA LYS A 472 -6.76 37.65 11.39
C LYS A 472 -5.96 38.54 10.43
N GLU A 473 -5.42 39.63 10.93
CA GLU A 473 -4.68 40.63 10.13
C GLU A 473 -3.45 39.99 9.48
N ALA A 474 -2.65 39.26 10.24
CA ALA A 474 -1.45 38.58 9.74
C ALA A 474 -1.79 37.45 8.73
N LEU A 475 -2.96 36.80 8.86
CA LEU A 475 -3.37 35.74 7.96
C LEU A 475 -3.87 36.27 6.63
N VAL A 476 -4.60 37.40 6.62
CA VAL A 476 -5.16 37.99 5.38
C VAL A 476 -4.05 38.49 4.46
N ASP A 477 -2.88 38.83 4.99
CA ASP A 477 -1.71 39.25 4.22
C ASP A 477 -1.00 38.09 3.48
N LEU A 478 -1.36 36.82 3.78
CA LEU A 478 -0.80 35.65 3.10
C LEU A 478 -1.38 35.47 1.71
N GLU A 479 -0.59 34.93 0.80
CA GLU A 479 -1.01 34.66 -0.59
C GLU A 479 -2.22 33.72 -0.63
N ARG A 480 -3.26 34.08 -1.36
CA ARG A 480 -4.52 33.33 -1.51
C ARG A 480 -5.33 33.15 -0.22
N MET A 481 -5.08 33.94 0.82
CA MET A 481 -5.81 33.93 2.07
C MET A 481 -6.77 35.11 2.15
N GLY A 482 -8.05 34.86 1.97
CA GLY A 482 -9.10 35.87 2.15
C GLY A 482 -9.64 35.90 3.58
N GLU A 483 -10.40 36.94 3.94
CA GLU A 483 -10.97 37.13 5.28
C GLU A 483 -11.73 35.92 5.81
N LYS A 484 -12.59 35.31 4.98
CA LYS A 484 -13.38 34.13 5.34
C LYS A 484 -12.49 32.90 5.60
N SER A 485 -11.43 32.70 4.81
CA SER A 485 -10.49 31.61 5.00
C SER A 485 -9.69 31.78 6.28
N ALA A 486 -9.22 33.01 6.56
CA ALA A 486 -8.53 33.36 7.80
C ALA A 486 -9.41 33.11 9.05
N GLU A 487 -10.69 33.51 8.98
CA GLU A 487 -11.65 33.28 10.07
C GLU A 487 -11.91 31.78 10.30
N ASN A 488 -12.13 30.99 9.22
CA ASN A 488 -12.29 29.55 9.33
C ASN A 488 -11.06 28.86 9.95
N LEU A 489 -9.86 29.29 9.56
CA LEU A 489 -8.61 28.78 10.10
C LEU A 489 -8.49 29.08 11.60
N LEU A 490 -8.74 30.33 12.04
CA LEU A 490 -8.72 30.69 13.46
C LEU A 490 -9.75 29.91 14.26
N ASN A 491 -10.94 29.68 13.70
CA ASN A 491 -11.96 28.84 14.34
C ASN A 491 -11.52 27.39 14.47
N ALA A 492 -10.81 26.83 13.48
CA ALA A 492 -10.26 25.48 13.55
C ALA A 492 -9.15 25.37 14.61
N VAL A 493 -8.27 26.38 14.70
CA VAL A 493 -7.25 26.48 15.76
C VAL A 493 -7.91 26.54 17.14
N GLU A 494 -8.93 27.38 17.34
CA GLU A 494 -9.64 27.48 18.62
C GLU A 494 -10.35 26.18 18.98
N LYS A 495 -11.03 25.54 18.02
CA LYS A 495 -11.68 24.24 18.19
C LYS A 495 -10.69 23.15 18.62
N SER A 496 -9.46 23.19 18.14
CA SER A 496 -8.44 22.18 18.43
C SER A 496 -8.06 22.11 19.92
N LYS A 497 -8.24 23.21 20.67
CA LYS A 497 -8.01 23.26 22.13
C LYS A 497 -8.92 22.29 22.91
N GLY A 498 -10.05 21.90 22.35
CA GLY A 498 -10.98 20.92 22.95
C GLY A 498 -10.68 19.47 22.58
N ASN A 499 -9.61 19.19 21.84
CA ASN A 499 -9.27 17.83 21.44
C ASN A 499 -8.78 16.98 22.63
N ASP A 500 -8.95 15.66 22.51
CA ASP A 500 -8.49 14.70 23.51
C ASP A 500 -6.97 14.82 23.76
N PHE A 501 -6.56 14.67 25.02
CA PHE A 501 -5.17 14.81 25.44
C PHE A 501 -4.20 13.88 24.70
N TYR A 502 -4.63 12.67 24.30
CA TYR A 502 -3.78 11.76 23.52
C TYR A 502 -3.43 12.34 22.14
N ARG A 503 -4.30 13.16 21.55
CA ARG A 503 -4.06 13.81 20.26
C ARG A 503 -2.95 14.85 20.37
N PHE A 504 -2.93 15.60 21.46
CA PHE A 504 -1.86 16.53 21.76
C PHE A 504 -0.52 15.82 21.97
N ILE A 505 -0.49 14.73 22.77
CA ILE A 505 0.74 13.94 22.95
C ILE A 505 1.24 13.37 21.62
N TYR A 506 0.33 12.91 20.77
CA TYR A 506 0.68 12.44 19.43
C TYR A 506 1.17 13.58 18.52
N ALA A 507 0.52 14.76 18.58
CA ALA A 507 0.87 15.95 17.81
C ALA A 507 2.29 16.47 18.11
N LEU A 508 2.80 16.26 19.34
CA LEU A 508 4.18 16.59 19.70
C LEU A 508 5.23 15.82 18.88
N GLY A 509 4.82 14.79 18.15
CA GLY A 509 5.70 14.05 17.25
C GLY A 509 6.90 13.40 17.92
N ILE A 510 6.73 12.95 19.17
CA ILE A 510 7.79 12.28 19.93
C ILE A 510 8.15 10.96 19.25
N ARG A 511 9.43 10.76 18.97
CA ARG A 511 9.94 9.55 18.30
C ARG A 511 9.45 8.28 19.03
N HIS A 512 8.98 7.28 18.29
CA HIS A 512 8.39 6.03 18.77
C HIS A 512 7.07 6.16 19.54
N ILE A 513 6.49 7.35 19.66
CA ILE A 513 5.15 7.55 20.23
C ILE A 513 4.15 7.82 19.11
N GLY A 514 3.67 6.76 18.45
CA GLY A 514 2.56 6.84 17.51
C GLY A 514 1.21 6.98 18.24
N LEU A 515 0.13 7.14 17.48
CA LEU A 515 -1.23 7.38 18.00
C LEU A 515 -1.68 6.37 19.06
N ARG A 516 -1.36 5.07 18.86
CA ARG A 516 -1.70 4.01 19.82
C ARG A 516 -0.93 4.17 21.14
N ALA A 517 0.37 4.47 21.06
CA ALA A 517 1.19 4.67 22.24
C ALA A 517 0.74 5.92 23.02
N ALA A 518 0.40 7.01 22.32
CA ALA A 518 -0.15 8.21 22.93
C ALA A 518 -1.47 7.92 23.67
N LYS A 519 -2.40 7.15 23.08
CA LYS A 519 -3.63 6.73 23.75
C LYS A 519 -3.38 5.92 25.02
N LEU A 520 -2.48 4.95 24.97
CA LEU A 520 -2.14 4.13 26.14
C LEU A 520 -1.46 4.97 27.24
N LEU A 521 -0.57 5.88 26.84
CA LEU A 521 0.12 6.78 27.77
C LEU A 521 -0.87 7.68 28.52
N THR A 522 -1.80 8.31 27.80
CA THR A 522 -2.78 9.23 28.38
C THR A 522 -3.88 8.53 29.20
N GLN A 523 -4.21 7.27 28.90
CA GLN A 523 -5.07 6.44 29.77
C GLN A 523 -4.42 6.19 31.14
N ARG A 524 -3.09 6.02 31.17
CA ARG A 524 -2.35 5.81 32.42
C ARG A 524 -2.04 7.10 33.15
N PHE A 525 -1.74 8.16 32.41
CA PHE A 525 -1.35 9.47 32.89
C PHE A 525 -2.26 10.53 32.25
N PRO A 526 -3.43 10.81 32.83
CA PRO A 526 -4.44 11.71 32.25
C PRO A 526 -4.01 13.18 32.13
N THR A 527 -2.91 13.58 32.77
CA THR A 527 -2.40 14.96 32.72
C THR A 527 -0.91 14.99 32.39
N ILE A 528 -0.46 16.10 31.82
CA ILE A 528 0.95 16.33 31.50
C ILE A 528 1.85 16.25 32.76
N ASP A 529 1.38 16.78 33.87
CA ASP A 529 2.10 16.71 35.15
C ASP A 529 2.30 15.30 35.66
N GLN A 530 1.33 14.43 35.43
CA GLN A 530 1.44 13.01 35.78
C GLN A 530 2.41 12.29 34.85
N ILE A 531 2.47 12.66 33.57
CA ILE A 531 3.49 12.14 32.63
C ILE A 531 4.88 12.55 33.12
N PHE A 532 5.08 13.79 33.59
CA PHE A 532 6.36 14.27 34.11
C PHE A 532 6.75 13.65 35.45
N LYS A 533 5.80 13.44 36.35
CA LYS A 533 6.02 12.92 37.71
C LYS A 533 5.97 11.39 37.79
N GLY A 534 5.36 10.74 36.78
CA GLY A 534 5.09 9.32 36.79
C GLY A 534 6.37 8.50 36.80
N ASP A 535 6.40 7.49 37.69
CA ASP A 535 7.32 6.39 37.61
C ASP A 535 6.60 5.20 36.96
N ALA A 536 7.21 4.57 35.97
CA ALA A 536 6.64 3.43 35.26
C ALA A 536 6.49 2.15 36.11
N GLY A 537 6.69 2.26 37.43
CA GLY A 537 6.43 1.28 38.50
C GLY A 537 6.18 -0.16 38.06
N GLY A 538 7.13 -0.79 37.40
CA GLY A 538 7.10 -2.24 37.14
C GLY A 538 6.25 -2.74 35.96
N ASP A 539 5.41 -1.90 35.33
CA ASP A 539 4.63 -2.35 34.17
C ASP A 539 5.49 -2.40 32.89
N ARG A 540 5.73 -3.63 32.40
CA ARG A 540 6.55 -3.89 31.19
C ARG A 540 6.06 -3.17 29.94
N ARG A 541 4.76 -2.81 29.84
CA ARG A 541 4.17 -2.11 28.69
C ARG A 541 4.67 -0.67 28.57
N TYR A 542 5.00 -0.04 29.70
CA TYR A 542 5.47 1.35 29.76
C TYR A 542 6.99 1.45 30.04
N ARG A 543 7.62 0.35 30.45
CA ARG A 543 9.06 0.30 30.76
C ARG A 543 9.92 0.72 29.57
N ARG A 544 9.53 0.33 28.35
CA ARG A 544 10.21 0.74 27.11
C ARG A 544 10.12 2.23 26.86
N LEU A 545 8.93 2.83 27.06
CA LEU A 545 8.71 4.29 26.95
C LEU A 545 9.58 5.08 27.94
N TRP A 546 9.82 4.53 29.13
CA TRP A 546 10.62 5.19 30.18
C TRP A 546 12.11 4.87 30.11
N THR A 547 12.54 3.71 29.68
CA THR A 547 13.97 3.35 29.54
C THR A 547 14.60 4.08 28.37
N ASP A 548 13.89 4.19 27.24
CA ASP A 548 14.41 4.90 26.06
C ASP A 548 14.43 6.42 26.23
N TYR A 549 13.60 6.97 27.13
CA TYR A 549 13.46 8.41 27.36
C TYR A 549 13.76 8.88 28.80
N GLY A 550 13.83 7.99 29.79
CA GLY A 550 14.00 8.32 31.21
C GLY A 550 15.28 9.09 31.55
N GLY A 551 16.35 8.89 30.76
CA GLY A 551 17.61 9.64 30.90
C GLY A 551 17.57 11.05 30.31
N LYS A 552 16.56 11.36 29.49
CA LYS A 552 16.43 12.66 28.77
C LYS A 552 15.14 13.41 29.14
N ARG A 553 14.66 13.28 30.38
CA ARG A 553 13.39 13.87 30.87
C ARG A 553 13.20 15.36 30.52
N ARG A 554 14.27 16.15 30.41
CA ARG A 554 14.22 17.56 30.04
C ARG A 554 14.25 17.84 28.54
N LEU A 555 14.76 16.92 27.73
CA LEU A 555 14.97 17.13 26.28
C LEU A 555 13.71 16.87 25.44
N LEU A 556 12.81 16.01 25.88
CA LEU A 556 11.62 15.59 25.12
C LEU A 556 10.63 16.74 24.81
N PHE A 557 10.55 17.73 25.68
CA PHE A 557 9.64 18.87 25.54
C PHE A 557 10.34 20.19 25.14
N PHE A 558 11.68 20.21 25.15
CA PHE A 558 12.48 21.39 24.79
C PHE A 558 12.93 21.40 23.31
N SER A 559 12.65 20.33 22.54
CA SER A 559 13.04 20.27 21.13
C SER A 559 12.26 21.23 20.21
N ALA A 560 11.27 21.93 20.73
CA ALA A 560 10.50 22.94 20.00
C ALA A 560 11.09 24.36 20.09
N GLY A 561 12.37 24.51 20.48
CA GLY A 561 13.07 25.80 20.37
C GLY A 561 12.84 26.79 21.51
N ASP A 562 11.98 26.49 22.47
CA ASP A 562 11.72 27.42 23.59
C ASP A 562 12.56 27.06 24.84
N LYS A 563 13.31 28.04 25.34
CA LYS A 563 14.14 27.90 26.55
C LYS A 563 13.32 28.00 27.84
N ASP A 564 12.04 28.37 27.75
CA ASP A 564 11.15 28.60 28.89
C ASP A 564 10.02 27.56 28.91
N PRO A 565 10.09 26.57 29.83
CA PRO A 565 9.06 25.53 29.94
C PRO A 565 7.69 26.09 30.36
N ASP A 566 7.66 27.26 31.04
CA ASP A 566 6.40 27.83 31.53
C ASP A 566 5.59 28.49 30.42
N ARG A 567 6.23 28.85 29.30
CA ARG A 567 5.56 29.43 28.13
C ARG A 567 4.72 28.44 27.34
N LEU A 568 5.12 27.18 27.27
CA LEU A 568 4.37 26.09 26.66
C LEU A 568 3.10 25.71 27.46
N PHE A 569 3.08 26.01 28.76
CA PHE A 569 2.07 25.56 29.71
C PHE A 569 1.27 26.69 30.38
N SER A 570 1.51 27.97 30.06
CA SER A 570 0.76 29.10 30.61
C SER A 570 -0.62 29.34 30.00
N TYR A 571 -1.09 28.44 29.12
CA TYR A 571 -2.43 28.49 28.54
C TYR A 571 -3.44 27.90 29.55
N GLN A 572 -4.09 28.73 30.33
CA GLN A 572 -5.17 28.35 31.23
C GLN A 572 -6.46 28.15 30.44
N GLY A 573 -6.80 26.91 30.13
CA GLY A 573 -8.10 26.47 29.63
C GLY A 573 -8.80 25.59 30.63
N SER A 574 -10.11 25.70 30.70
CA SER A 574 -11.02 25.03 31.64
C SER A 574 -10.78 23.53 31.85
N GLN A 575 -11.18 23.00 33.00
CA GLN A 575 -10.93 21.69 33.61
C GLN A 575 -11.16 20.41 32.79
N SER A 576 -11.38 20.45 31.47
CA SER A 576 -11.55 19.29 30.59
C SER A 576 -10.80 19.39 29.25
N GLY A 577 -9.98 20.43 29.05
CA GLY A 577 -9.26 20.66 27.80
C GLY A 577 -7.74 20.52 27.96
N ILE A 578 -7.04 20.45 26.85
CA ILE A 578 -5.58 20.50 26.76
C ILE A 578 -5.14 21.89 27.22
N LEU A 579 -4.24 21.92 28.15
CA LEU A 579 -3.52 23.15 28.58
C LEU A 579 -2.32 23.38 27.73
#